data_3e2fe32670e07af3a227edeadfff4971
#
_entry.id   3e2fe32670e07af3a227edeadfff4971
#
_cell.length_a   1.000
_cell.length_b   1.000
_cell.length_c   1.000
_cell.angle_alpha   90.00
_cell.angle_beta   90.00
_cell.angle_gamma   90.00
#
_symmetry.space_group_name_H-M   'P 1'
#
loop_
_entity.id
_entity.type
_entity.pdbx_description
1 polymer ?
#
loop_
_entity_poly.entity_id
_entity_poly.type
_entity_poly.pdbx_seq_one_letter_code
_entity_poly.pdbx_strand_id
1 'polypeptide(L)'
;MATSATLTTTHLSTFRNILDEWHQNRSKTTPTKGFLVPFEELQQSSKKDALKDVIVAFRTRPPPNEAAEKFHGDPDAQDAAETEAASAAVEFCSGITVTSAEPGVFFAHVPGMKWSGPTLTHKPYEADLAFGPDVGNEEVYQRTVVASDILSLALSGGVGCILAYGQTGSGKTYTMESVEHRVARDLFDQARMVGKRLVLAQGGAQASDTEAGDIFEFNVTFLELLGKHATDLLESTEEVDAQGNPVRTAIAVREDKVGNVRPNLISSLIRTSEELEELINKALSHRRTSATLRNATSSRSHALLTISIKNKLLPYADEGQLILVDLAGSERHEDSKDHDKQCMEEARDNNKSLMNLKECVRAKAKMAAEDGFVHIPWRSNKLTMLLKPIFDIESRQPSRAMIIAHVSPHIQDSVHS
;
A
#
# COMPACT_ATOMS: atom_id res chain seq x y z
N MET A 1 29.71 -8.85 16.72
CA MET A 1 28.37 -9.45 17.06
C MET A 1 27.90 -10.17 15.80
N ALA A 2 27.35 -11.39 15.90
CA ALA A 2 26.77 -12.05 14.75
C ALA A 2 25.58 -11.23 14.25
N THR A 3 25.45 -11.05 12.93
CA THR A 3 24.28 -10.39 12.33
C THR A 3 23.02 -11.23 12.58
N SER A 4 21.85 -10.63 12.55
CA SER A 4 20.57 -11.34 12.72
C SER A 4 20.45 -12.51 11.70
N ALA A 5 20.90 -12.32 10.48
CA ALA A 5 20.93 -13.35 9.44
C ALA A 5 21.84 -14.54 9.82
N THR A 6 23.06 -14.29 10.31
CA THR A 6 23.99 -15.34 10.75
C THR A 6 23.43 -16.11 11.94
N LEU A 7 22.82 -15.42 12.89
CA LEU A 7 22.18 -16.03 14.06
C LEU A 7 21.05 -16.95 13.66
N THR A 8 20.17 -16.50 12.78
CA THR A 8 19.01 -17.28 12.31
C THR A 8 19.44 -18.49 11.51
N THR A 9 20.39 -18.38 10.62
CA THR A 9 20.89 -19.51 9.82
C THR A 9 21.52 -20.61 10.69
N THR A 10 22.29 -20.19 11.70
CA THR A 10 23.00 -21.15 12.58
C THR A 10 22.05 -21.89 13.53
N HIS A 11 20.95 -21.30 13.96
CA HIS A 11 20.07 -21.84 15.02
C HIS A 11 18.62 -22.03 14.57
N LEU A 12 18.36 -22.19 13.28
CA LEU A 12 17.01 -22.22 12.69
C LEU A 12 16.12 -23.31 13.32
N SER A 13 16.64 -24.53 13.47
CA SER A 13 15.91 -25.65 14.10
C SER A 13 15.53 -25.35 15.56
N THR A 14 16.41 -24.69 16.30
CA THR A 14 16.13 -24.30 17.69
C THR A 14 15.03 -23.23 17.74
N PHE A 15 15.06 -22.25 16.84
CA PHE A 15 14.00 -21.24 16.78
C PHE A 15 12.64 -21.82 16.37
N ARG A 16 12.60 -22.83 15.47
CA ARG A 16 11.38 -23.57 15.15
C ARG A 16 10.80 -24.24 16.39
N ASN A 17 11.61 -25.00 17.14
CA ASN A 17 11.15 -25.66 18.35
C ASN A 17 10.58 -24.66 19.38
N ILE A 18 11.27 -23.54 19.61
CA ILE A 18 10.78 -22.49 20.52
C ILE A 18 9.45 -21.90 20.04
N LEU A 19 9.30 -21.70 18.72
CA LEU A 19 8.08 -21.19 18.12
C LEU A 19 6.92 -22.19 18.25
N ASP A 20 7.19 -23.47 18.01
CA ASP A 20 6.19 -24.55 18.15
C ASP A 20 5.73 -24.69 19.61
N GLU A 21 6.64 -24.63 20.58
CA GLU A 21 6.30 -24.60 22.02
C GLU A 21 5.42 -23.39 22.36
N TRP A 22 5.75 -22.22 21.81
CA TRP A 22 4.96 -21.01 22.02
C TRP A 22 3.53 -21.16 21.46
N HIS A 23 3.37 -21.72 20.25
CA HIS A 23 2.07 -21.99 19.64
C HIS A 23 1.26 -22.99 20.49
N GLN A 24 1.88 -24.09 20.93
CA GLN A 24 1.22 -25.10 21.78
C GLN A 24 0.77 -24.52 23.12
N ASN A 25 1.60 -23.70 23.77
CA ASN A 25 1.26 -23.08 25.04
C ASN A 25 0.15 -22.03 24.88
N ARG A 26 0.17 -21.27 23.78
CA ARG A 26 -0.84 -20.27 23.51
C ARG A 26 -2.20 -20.89 23.16
N SER A 27 -2.25 -21.97 22.40
CA SER A 27 -3.50 -22.67 22.06
C SER A 27 -4.22 -23.22 23.29
N LYS A 28 -3.51 -23.49 24.38
CA LYS A 28 -4.08 -23.90 25.65
C LYS A 28 -4.70 -22.77 26.46
N THR A 29 -4.22 -21.52 26.26
CA THR A 29 -4.61 -20.37 27.09
C THR A 29 -5.58 -19.41 26.41
N THR A 30 -5.65 -19.43 25.09
CA THR A 30 -6.53 -18.54 24.33
C THR A 30 -7.39 -19.38 23.38
N PRO A 31 -8.72 -19.39 23.54
CA PRO A 31 -9.58 -19.99 22.52
C PRO A 31 -9.23 -19.28 21.22
N THR A 32 -8.88 -20.02 20.20
CA THR A 32 -8.75 -19.57 18.84
C THR A 32 -10.14 -19.10 18.39
N LYS A 33 -10.54 -17.90 18.75
CA LYS A 33 -11.53 -17.16 17.97
C LYS A 33 -10.79 -16.80 16.68
N GLY A 34 -10.60 -17.88 15.94
CA GLY A 34 -9.98 -17.85 14.68
C GLY A 34 -10.88 -17.23 13.70
N PHE A 35 -10.52 -16.85 12.67
CA PHE A 35 -11.15 -16.63 11.39
C PHE A 35 -12.09 -15.44 11.36
N LEU A 36 -11.74 -14.63 10.44
CA LEU A 36 -12.44 -13.50 9.89
C LEU A 36 -13.96 -13.74 9.98
N VAL A 37 -14.64 -12.87 10.70
CA VAL A 37 -16.09 -12.81 10.67
C VAL A 37 -16.51 -12.71 9.20
N PRO A 38 -17.46 -13.51 8.71
CA PRO A 38 -17.92 -13.43 7.33
C PRO A 38 -18.25 -11.99 6.97
N PHE A 39 -17.85 -11.55 5.77
CA PHE A 39 -18.02 -10.17 5.29
C PHE A 39 -19.48 -9.66 5.43
N GLU A 40 -20.47 -10.56 5.28
CA GLU A 40 -21.89 -10.28 5.44
C GLU A 40 -22.26 -9.85 6.88
N GLU A 41 -21.57 -10.37 7.89
CA GLU A 41 -21.78 -9.97 9.29
C GLU A 41 -21.12 -8.62 9.61
N LEU A 42 -19.98 -8.31 8.95
CA LEU A 42 -19.30 -7.02 9.09
C LEU A 42 -20.13 -5.86 8.54
N GLN A 43 -20.82 -6.04 7.41
CA GLN A 43 -21.73 -5.02 6.88
C GLN A 43 -22.86 -4.66 7.83
N GLN A 44 -23.27 -5.56 8.70
CA GLN A 44 -24.32 -5.31 9.70
C GLN A 44 -23.78 -4.61 10.96
N SER A 45 -22.52 -4.82 11.32
CA SER A 45 -21.90 -4.22 12.51
C SER A 45 -21.31 -2.82 12.26
N SER A 46 -20.80 -2.55 11.06
CA SER A 46 -20.12 -1.29 10.71
C SER A 46 -21.02 -0.06 10.67
N LYS A 47 -22.33 -0.21 10.82
CA LYS A 47 -23.26 0.93 10.86
C LYS A 47 -23.20 1.78 12.16
N LYS A 48 -22.40 1.42 13.16
CA LYS A 48 -22.40 2.07 14.49
C LYS A 48 -21.14 2.85 14.84
N ASP A 49 -20.00 2.58 14.22
CA ASP A 49 -18.78 3.33 14.51
C ASP A 49 -18.50 4.33 13.38
N ALA A 50 -18.23 5.58 13.74
CA ALA A 50 -17.78 6.59 12.78
C ALA A 50 -16.54 6.05 12.06
N LEU A 51 -16.59 6.01 10.72
CA LEU A 51 -15.47 5.51 9.92
C LEU A 51 -14.21 6.31 10.24
N LYS A 52 -13.12 5.62 10.61
CA LYS A 52 -11.85 6.25 10.96
C LYS A 52 -11.24 6.96 9.74
N ASP A 53 -10.59 8.09 9.97
CA ASP A 53 -9.85 8.83 8.93
C ASP A 53 -8.58 8.09 8.51
N VAL A 54 -7.98 7.31 9.41
CA VAL A 54 -6.81 6.49 9.14
C VAL A 54 -7.10 5.07 9.61
N ILE A 55 -6.99 4.11 8.69
CA ILE A 55 -7.17 2.69 8.94
C ILE A 55 -5.84 2.00 8.64
N VAL A 56 -5.38 1.14 9.54
CA VAL A 56 -4.14 0.39 9.40
C VAL A 56 -4.45 -1.09 9.33
N ALA A 57 -3.98 -1.75 8.26
CA ALA A 57 -4.06 -3.18 8.07
C ALA A 57 -2.65 -3.78 8.02
N PHE A 58 -2.38 -4.86 8.75
CA PHE A 58 -1.18 -5.67 8.56
C PHE A 58 -1.44 -6.77 7.55
N ARG A 59 -0.43 -7.07 6.73
CA ARG A 59 -0.45 -8.20 5.81
C ARG A 59 0.89 -8.91 5.81
N THR A 60 0.87 -10.24 5.96
CA THR A 60 2.04 -11.09 5.73
C THR A 60 1.81 -11.99 4.52
N ARG A 61 2.81 -12.13 3.66
CA ARG A 61 2.76 -13.02 2.49
C ARG A 61 2.98 -14.48 2.91
N PRO A 62 2.57 -15.46 2.09
CA PRO A 62 2.90 -16.86 2.31
C PRO A 62 4.41 -17.10 2.38
N PRO A 63 4.85 -18.16 3.08
CA PRO A 63 6.22 -18.66 2.97
C PRO A 63 6.56 -19.03 1.52
N PRO A 64 7.83 -18.89 1.08
CA PRO A 64 8.23 -19.17 -0.30
C PRO A 64 7.85 -20.56 -0.81
N ASN A 65 7.91 -21.57 0.07
CA ASN A 65 7.62 -22.96 -0.28
C ASN A 65 6.11 -23.28 -0.39
N GLU A 66 5.25 -22.43 0.17
CA GLU A 66 3.80 -22.61 0.13
C GLU A 66 3.13 -21.70 -0.93
N ALA A 67 3.85 -20.69 -1.40
CA ALA A 67 3.32 -19.74 -2.37
C ALA A 67 2.94 -20.41 -3.69
N ALA A 68 3.76 -21.35 -4.17
CA ALA A 68 3.53 -22.05 -5.42
C ALA A 68 2.31 -22.99 -5.40
N GLU A 69 1.94 -23.55 -4.25
CA GLU A 69 0.84 -24.51 -4.17
C GLU A 69 -0.53 -23.85 -3.89
N LYS A 70 -0.56 -22.76 -3.11
CA LYS A 70 -1.82 -22.14 -2.65
C LYS A 70 -2.45 -21.18 -3.68
N PHE A 71 -1.68 -20.64 -4.61
CA PHE A 71 -2.15 -19.62 -5.56
C PHE A 71 -2.37 -20.12 -6.99
N HIS A 72 -2.39 -21.42 -7.23
CA HIS A 72 -2.67 -22.01 -8.54
C HIS A 72 -4.04 -21.65 -9.16
N GLY A 73 -4.89 -20.96 -8.44
CA GLY A 73 -6.20 -20.49 -8.90
C GLY A 73 -6.36 -18.97 -8.98
N ASP A 74 -5.37 -18.20 -8.58
CA ASP A 74 -5.42 -16.73 -8.64
C ASP A 74 -4.66 -16.26 -9.90
N PRO A 75 -5.32 -15.62 -10.89
CA PRO A 75 -4.66 -15.14 -12.10
C PRO A 75 -3.53 -14.15 -11.82
N ASP A 76 -3.57 -13.45 -10.68
CA ASP A 76 -2.54 -12.50 -10.26
C ASP A 76 -1.26 -13.19 -9.71
N ALA A 77 -1.31 -14.51 -9.46
CA ALA A 77 -0.21 -15.25 -8.80
C ALA A 77 0.78 -15.91 -9.76
N GLN A 78 0.45 -16.06 -11.05
CA GLN A 78 1.26 -16.84 -11.99
C GLN A 78 2.64 -16.22 -12.21
N ASP A 79 2.75 -14.90 -12.33
CA ASP A 79 4.03 -14.21 -12.58
C ASP A 79 4.97 -14.20 -11.36
N ALA A 80 4.42 -14.25 -10.13
CA ALA A 80 5.22 -14.28 -8.91
C ALA A 80 5.80 -15.68 -8.61
N ALA A 81 5.07 -16.76 -8.96
CA ALA A 81 5.46 -18.12 -8.67
C ALA A 81 6.65 -18.60 -9.52
N GLU A 82 6.75 -18.16 -10.79
CA GLU A 82 7.83 -18.59 -11.69
C GLU A 82 9.21 -18.05 -11.28
N THR A 83 9.27 -16.91 -10.61
CA THR A 83 10.53 -16.30 -10.19
C THR A 83 11.10 -16.91 -8.90
N GLU A 84 10.27 -17.50 -8.03
CA GLU A 84 10.69 -18.08 -6.74
C GLU A 84 10.85 -19.61 -6.76
N ALA A 85 10.25 -20.33 -7.71
CA ALA A 85 10.30 -21.80 -7.80
C ALA A 85 11.71 -22.37 -8.07
N ALA A 86 12.67 -21.54 -8.47
CA ALA A 86 14.07 -21.93 -8.72
C ALA A 86 14.95 -21.95 -7.46
N SER A 87 14.42 -21.55 -6.29
CA SER A 87 15.17 -21.56 -5.03
C SER A 87 15.00 -22.91 -4.33
N ALA A 88 16.09 -23.65 -4.20
CA ALA A 88 16.18 -24.90 -3.41
C ALA A 88 15.48 -24.73 -2.06
N ALA A 89 14.85 -25.80 -1.54
CA ALA A 89 14.11 -25.84 -0.28
C ALA A 89 14.92 -25.18 0.87
N VAL A 90 14.80 -23.87 1.00
CA VAL A 90 15.40 -23.12 2.11
C VAL A 90 14.58 -23.46 3.35
N GLU A 91 15.23 -23.97 4.38
CA GLU A 91 14.59 -24.17 5.66
C GLU A 91 13.97 -22.85 6.13
N PHE A 92 12.66 -22.85 6.37
CA PHE A 92 11.88 -21.67 6.75
C PHE A 92 11.47 -21.71 8.22
N CYS A 93 11.54 -20.56 8.90
CA CYS A 93 10.93 -20.35 10.21
C CYS A 93 10.15 -19.04 10.19
N SER A 94 8.87 -19.09 10.56
CA SER A 94 8.03 -17.88 10.55
C SER A 94 8.47 -16.89 11.61
N GLY A 95 8.68 -15.66 11.20
CA GLY A 95 8.92 -14.52 12.09
C GLY A 95 7.63 -13.82 12.54
N ILE A 96 6.48 -14.20 11.97
CA ILE A 96 5.20 -13.52 12.20
C ILE A 96 4.09 -14.54 12.41
N THR A 97 3.26 -14.31 13.44
CA THR A 97 2.01 -15.07 13.65
C THR A 97 0.85 -14.12 13.84
N VAL A 98 -0.13 -14.17 12.95
CA VAL A 98 -1.40 -13.45 13.09
C VAL A 98 -2.29 -14.22 14.06
N THR A 99 -2.80 -13.56 15.09
CA THR A 99 -3.62 -14.20 16.15
C THR A 99 -5.05 -13.68 16.20
N SER A 100 -5.31 -12.51 15.61
CA SER A 100 -6.65 -11.96 15.42
C SER A 100 -6.66 -11.14 14.14
N ALA A 101 -7.72 -11.26 13.38
CA ALA A 101 -7.88 -10.53 12.13
C ALA A 101 -8.54 -9.16 12.35
N GLU A 102 -9.54 -9.09 13.26
CA GLU A 102 -10.27 -7.87 13.59
C GLU A 102 -10.74 -7.95 15.07
N PRO A 103 -10.27 -7.06 15.95
CA PRO A 103 -9.14 -6.15 15.74
C PRO A 103 -7.87 -6.91 15.34
N GLY A 104 -7.05 -6.31 14.46
CA GLY A 104 -5.85 -6.94 13.93
C GLY A 104 -4.78 -7.11 14.99
N VAL A 105 -4.35 -8.34 15.27
CA VAL A 105 -3.26 -8.62 16.21
C VAL A 105 -2.29 -9.62 15.60
N PHE A 106 -1.02 -9.26 15.55
CA PHE A 106 0.04 -10.21 15.21
C PHE A 106 1.21 -10.15 16.19
N PHE A 107 1.98 -11.23 16.23
CA PHE A 107 3.21 -11.32 16.98
C PHE A 107 4.41 -11.38 16.05
N ALA A 108 5.39 -10.50 16.27
CA ALA A 108 6.71 -10.63 15.68
C ALA A 108 7.61 -11.44 16.61
N HIS A 109 8.24 -12.48 16.05
CA HIS A 109 9.14 -13.40 16.77
C HIS A 109 10.57 -12.98 16.49
N VAL A 110 11.14 -12.17 17.40
CA VAL A 110 12.45 -11.57 17.23
C VAL A 110 13.55 -12.50 17.79
N PRO A 111 14.46 -13.01 16.93
CA PRO A 111 15.54 -13.87 17.36
C PRO A 111 16.56 -13.11 18.21
N GLY A 112 17.09 -13.78 19.20
CA GLY A 112 18.12 -13.25 20.09
C GLY A 112 19.03 -14.35 20.65
N MET A 113 20.13 -13.93 21.24
CA MET A 113 21.08 -14.81 21.92
C MET A 113 21.24 -14.36 23.36
N LYS A 114 21.01 -15.30 24.31
CA LYS A 114 21.29 -15.12 25.74
C LYS A 114 22.41 -16.06 26.18
N TRP A 115 22.88 -15.93 27.40
CA TRP A 115 23.83 -16.87 28.01
C TRP A 115 23.33 -18.33 28.02
N SER A 116 22.03 -18.50 28.11
CA SER A 116 21.36 -19.82 28.05
C SER A 116 21.19 -20.39 26.64
N GLY A 117 21.57 -19.65 25.59
CA GLY A 117 21.42 -20.06 24.21
C GLY A 117 20.45 -19.20 23.40
N PRO A 118 20.06 -19.65 22.18
CA PRO A 118 19.14 -18.96 21.31
C PRO A 118 17.77 -18.76 21.99
N THR A 119 17.16 -17.59 21.78
CA THR A 119 15.85 -17.23 22.34
C THR A 119 15.01 -16.47 21.33
N LEU A 120 13.68 -16.59 21.42
CA LEU A 120 12.72 -15.76 20.70
C LEU A 120 12.01 -14.80 21.66
N THR A 121 11.94 -13.53 21.27
CA THR A 121 11.11 -12.55 21.95
C THR A 121 9.87 -12.32 21.14
N HIS A 122 8.70 -12.60 21.71
CA HIS A 122 7.40 -12.47 21.04
C HIS A 122 6.81 -11.11 21.35
N LYS A 123 6.80 -10.20 20.35
CA LYS A 123 6.29 -8.84 20.49
C LYS A 123 4.92 -8.73 19.85
N PRO A 124 3.86 -8.38 20.60
CA PRO A 124 2.54 -8.14 20.04
C PRO A 124 2.49 -6.77 19.34
N TYR A 125 1.75 -6.71 18.25
CA TYR A 125 1.38 -5.50 17.53
C TYR A 125 -0.10 -5.52 17.22
N GLU A 126 -0.73 -4.35 17.29
CA GLU A 126 -2.15 -4.15 17.10
C GLU A 126 -2.40 -3.17 15.95
N ALA A 127 -3.46 -3.43 15.18
CA ALA A 127 -3.96 -2.58 14.11
C ALA A 127 -5.48 -2.73 13.99
N ASP A 128 -6.09 -2.07 13.00
CA ASP A 128 -7.52 -2.26 12.74
C ASP A 128 -7.77 -3.65 12.14
N LEU A 129 -6.90 -4.09 11.20
CA LEU A 129 -6.98 -5.38 10.53
C LEU A 129 -5.62 -6.09 10.50
N ALA A 130 -5.63 -7.43 10.46
CA ALA A 130 -4.43 -8.22 10.21
C ALA A 130 -4.75 -9.43 9.31
N PHE A 131 -3.98 -9.56 8.23
CA PHE A 131 -4.12 -10.61 7.23
C PHE A 131 -2.94 -11.59 7.32
N GLY A 132 -3.28 -12.86 7.53
CA GLY A 132 -2.31 -13.95 7.56
C GLY A 132 -1.86 -14.37 6.15
N PRO A 133 -0.95 -15.35 6.09
CA PRO A 133 -0.39 -15.84 4.82
C PRO A 133 -1.43 -16.51 3.91
N ASP A 134 -2.55 -16.94 4.45
CA ASP A 134 -3.60 -17.65 3.72
C ASP A 134 -4.65 -16.71 3.09
N VAL A 135 -4.53 -15.39 3.31
CA VAL A 135 -5.50 -14.40 2.86
C VAL A 135 -5.13 -13.85 1.49
N GLY A 136 -5.98 -14.12 0.49
CA GLY A 136 -5.79 -13.68 -0.90
C GLY A 136 -6.06 -12.17 -1.11
N ASN A 137 -5.68 -11.66 -2.29
CA ASN A 137 -5.85 -10.25 -2.65
C ASN A 137 -7.32 -9.80 -2.65
N GLU A 138 -8.23 -10.67 -3.07
CA GLU A 138 -9.67 -10.36 -3.10
C GLU A 138 -10.19 -10.03 -1.71
N GLU A 139 -9.89 -10.87 -0.72
CA GLU A 139 -10.35 -10.63 0.65
C GLU A 139 -9.70 -9.38 1.25
N VAL A 140 -8.40 -9.15 0.98
CA VAL A 140 -7.72 -7.92 1.40
C VAL A 140 -8.43 -6.72 0.81
N TYR A 141 -8.75 -6.72 -0.49
CA TYR A 141 -9.45 -5.63 -1.17
C TYR A 141 -10.84 -5.38 -0.57
N GLN A 142 -11.63 -6.43 -0.38
CA GLN A 142 -12.99 -6.33 0.18
C GLN A 142 -12.98 -5.74 1.60
N ARG A 143 -12.06 -6.18 2.44
CA ARG A 143 -11.99 -5.73 3.85
C ARG A 143 -11.28 -4.40 4.05
N THR A 144 -10.48 -3.95 3.09
CA THR A 144 -9.79 -2.66 3.15
C THR A 144 -10.50 -1.60 2.31
N VAL A 145 -10.52 -1.76 0.99
CA VAL A 145 -11.01 -0.72 0.07
C VAL A 145 -12.53 -0.64 0.10
N VAL A 146 -13.21 -1.78 -0.07
CA VAL A 146 -14.68 -1.80 -0.13
C VAL A 146 -15.29 -1.49 1.23
N ALA A 147 -14.84 -2.14 2.30
CA ALA A 147 -15.37 -1.93 3.65
C ALA A 147 -15.13 -0.51 4.17
N SER A 148 -14.06 0.16 3.75
CA SER A 148 -13.79 1.54 4.12
C SER A 148 -14.56 2.57 3.32
N ASP A 149 -15.34 2.16 2.30
CA ASP A 149 -16.13 3.04 1.44
C ASP A 149 -15.30 4.18 0.78
N ILE A 150 -14.03 3.90 0.50
CA ILE A 150 -13.06 4.90 0.05
C ILE A 150 -13.34 5.38 -1.39
N LEU A 151 -13.91 4.50 -2.23
CA LEU A 151 -14.30 4.84 -3.60
C LEU A 151 -15.51 5.78 -3.62
N SER A 152 -16.54 5.49 -2.82
CA SER A 152 -17.71 6.38 -2.68
C SER A 152 -17.32 7.75 -2.09
N LEU A 153 -16.37 7.76 -1.15
CA LEU A 153 -15.82 9.00 -0.62
C LEU A 153 -15.21 9.87 -1.73
N ALA A 154 -14.37 9.28 -2.59
CA ALA A 154 -13.76 9.97 -3.72
C ALA A 154 -14.80 10.44 -4.75
N LEU A 155 -15.80 9.61 -5.08
CA LEU A 155 -16.90 9.98 -5.98
C LEU A 155 -17.77 11.11 -5.40
N SER A 156 -17.81 11.27 -4.09
CA SER A 156 -18.54 12.34 -3.38
C SER A 156 -17.74 13.63 -3.20
N GLY A 157 -16.57 13.75 -3.83
CA GLY A 157 -15.71 14.94 -3.73
C GLY A 157 -14.72 14.91 -2.57
N GLY A 158 -14.57 13.78 -1.87
CA GLY A 158 -13.58 13.57 -0.82
C GLY A 158 -12.23 13.05 -1.36
N VAL A 159 -11.29 12.80 -0.45
CA VAL A 159 -9.96 12.28 -0.78
C VAL A 159 -9.77 10.90 -0.16
N GLY A 160 -9.66 9.89 -1.02
CA GLY A 160 -9.28 8.53 -0.66
C GLY A 160 -7.80 8.28 -0.91
N CYS A 161 -7.10 7.61 0.01
CA CYS A 161 -5.72 7.20 -0.21
C CYS A 161 -5.48 5.78 0.27
N ILE A 162 -4.79 4.99 -0.55
CA ILE A 162 -4.39 3.62 -0.23
C ILE A 162 -2.87 3.53 -0.37
N LEU A 163 -2.20 3.13 0.71
CA LEU A 163 -0.75 3.10 0.82
C LEU A 163 -0.27 1.68 1.12
N ALA A 164 0.63 1.12 0.31
CA ALA A 164 1.36 -0.10 0.65
C ALA A 164 2.70 0.27 1.28
N TYR A 165 2.93 -0.12 2.53
CA TYR A 165 4.12 0.15 3.32
C TYR A 165 4.80 -1.16 3.73
N GLY A 166 6.12 -1.23 3.77
CA GLY A 166 6.88 -2.40 4.26
C GLY A 166 8.25 -2.53 3.59
N GLN A 167 9.01 -3.53 4.00
CA GLN A 167 10.33 -3.81 3.42
C GLN A 167 10.25 -4.39 2.00
N THR A 168 11.38 -4.39 1.30
CA THR A 168 11.53 -5.05 0.00
C THR A 168 11.20 -6.55 0.13
N GLY A 169 10.50 -7.12 -0.84
CA GLY A 169 10.09 -8.53 -0.82
C GLY A 169 8.95 -8.88 0.14
N SER A 170 8.34 -7.92 0.85
CA SER A 170 7.20 -8.19 1.73
C SER A 170 5.84 -8.31 1.02
N GLY A 171 5.78 -8.06 -0.30
CA GLY A 171 4.57 -8.19 -1.10
C GLY A 171 3.79 -6.89 -1.35
N LYS A 172 4.41 -5.69 -1.16
CA LYS A 172 3.78 -4.39 -1.41
C LYS A 172 3.24 -4.25 -2.83
N THR A 173 4.13 -4.36 -3.81
CA THR A 173 3.80 -4.20 -5.23
C THR A 173 2.75 -5.20 -5.68
N TYR A 174 2.87 -6.48 -5.29
CA TYR A 174 1.87 -7.51 -5.57
C TYR A 174 0.47 -7.14 -5.08
N THR A 175 0.38 -6.59 -3.87
CA THR A 175 -0.90 -6.12 -3.32
C THR A 175 -1.41 -4.90 -4.05
N MET A 176 -0.53 -3.92 -4.33
CA MET A 176 -0.95 -2.65 -4.97
C MET A 176 -1.39 -2.85 -6.41
N GLU A 177 -0.67 -3.61 -7.22
CA GLU A 177 -1.08 -3.96 -8.59
C GLU A 177 -2.48 -4.59 -8.59
N SER A 178 -2.73 -5.54 -7.68
CA SER A 178 -4.04 -6.14 -7.50
C SER A 178 -5.13 -5.16 -7.07
N VAL A 179 -4.81 -4.21 -6.17
CA VAL A 179 -5.74 -3.15 -5.76
C VAL A 179 -6.03 -2.19 -6.90
N GLU A 180 -5.02 -1.78 -7.67
CA GLU A 180 -5.15 -0.88 -8.82
C GLU A 180 -6.11 -1.45 -9.88
N HIS A 181 -5.95 -2.74 -10.24
CA HIS A 181 -6.84 -3.40 -11.20
C HIS A 181 -8.27 -3.53 -10.67
N ARG A 182 -8.45 -3.87 -9.39
CA ARG A 182 -9.80 -3.96 -8.80
C ARG A 182 -10.47 -2.59 -8.68
N VAL A 183 -9.70 -1.57 -8.32
CA VAL A 183 -10.18 -0.18 -8.33
C VAL A 183 -10.60 0.25 -9.73
N ALA A 184 -9.83 -0.08 -10.77
CA ALA A 184 -10.17 0.26 -12.15
C ALA A 184 -11.56 -0.27 -12.53
N ARG A 185 -11.86 -1.52 -12.17
CA ARG A 185 -13.16 -2.14 -12.41
C ARG A 185 -14.27 -1.53 -11.56
N ASP A 186 -14.09 -1.50 -10.23
CA ASP A 186 -15.15 -1.19 -9.28
C ASP A 186 -15.49 0.32 -9.23
N LEU A 187 -14.53 1.19 -9.57
CA LEU A 187 -14.73 2.65 -9.59
C LEU A 187 -15.81 3.06 -10.60
N PHE A 188 -15.78 2.50 -11.80
CA PHE A 188 -16.76 2.82 -12.85
C PHE A 188 -18.13 2.25 -12.53
N ASP A 189 -18.20 1.06 -11.93
CA ASP A 189 -19.47 0.46 -11.49
C ASP A 189 -20.10 1.28 -10.37
N GLN A 190 -19.32 1.71 -9.38
CA GLN A 190 -19.80 2.58 -8.32
C GLN A 190 -20.20 3.98 -8.85
N ALA A 191 -19.40 4.56 -9.76
CA ALA A 191 -19.72 5.83 -10.39
C ALA A 191 -21.06 5.77 -11.14
N ARG A 192 -21.34 4.67 -11.84
CA ARG A 192 -22.63 4.43 -12.52
C ARG A 192 -23.79 4.37 -11.53
N MET A 193 -23.60 3.67 -10.39
CA MET A 193 -24.62 3.58 -9.34
C MET A 193 -24.88 4.94 -8.67
N VAL A 194 -23.81 5.67 -8.31
CA VAL A 194 -23.93 7.00 -7.70
C VAL A 194 -24.57 7.97 -8.69
N GLY A 195 -24.16 7.92 -9.96
CA GLY A 195 -24.68 8.76 -11.01
C GLY A 195 -26.19 8.59 -11.21
N LYS A 196 -26.69 7.35 -11.29
CA LYS A 196 -28.12 7.06 -11.37
C LYS A 196 -28.90 7.65 -10.19
N ARG A 197 -28.37 7.55 -8.97
CA ARG A 197 -29.00 8.17 -7.78
C ARG A 197 -29.08 9.69 -7.88
N LEU A 198 -28.02 10.33 -8.36
CA LEU A 198 -27.96 11.79 -8.52
C LEU A 198 -28.96 12.29 -9.58
N VAL A 199 -29.07 11.62 -10.74
CA VAL A 199 -30.03 11.95 -11.79
C VAL A 199 -31.47 11.80 -11.28
N LEU A 200 -31.78 10.71 -10.58
CA LEU A 200 -33.10 10.50 -9.97
C LEU A 200 -33.43 11.59 -8.92
N ALA A 201 -32.46 11.97 -8.10
CA ALA A 201 -32.66 13.01 -7.09
C ALA A 201 -32.94 14.40 -7.71
N GLN A 202 -32.46 14.65 -8.93
CA GLN A 202 -32.73 15.88 -9.69
C GLN A 202 -34.03 15.81 -10.53
N GLY A 203 -34.84 14.75 -10.39
CA GLY A 203 -36.11 14.59 -11.11
C GLY A 203 -35.97 14.08 -12.54
N GLY A 204 -34.82 13.55 -12.94
CA GLY A 204 -34.60 12.94 -14.24
C GLY A 204 -35.31 11.59 -14.38
N ALA A 205 -36.22 11.46 -15.36
CA ALA A 205 -37.01 10.25 -15.58
C ALA A 205 -36.26 9.11 -16.30
N GLN A 206 -35.07 9.36 -16.87
CA GLN A 206 -34.30 8.40 -17.68
C GLN A 206 -32.93 8.08 -17.03
N ALA A 207 -32.95 7.52 -15.81
CA ALA A 207 -31.72 7.11 -15.14
C ALA A 207 -31.19 5.73 -15.60
N SER A 208 -31.93 5.00 -16.45
CA SER A 208 -31.58 3.63 -16.84
C SER A 208 -30.31 3.55 -17.70
N ASP A 209 -30.08 4.52 -18.58
CA ASP A 209 -29.01 4.51 -19.59
C ASP A 209 -27.82 5.43 -19.26
N THR A 210 -27.73 5.89 -17.99
CA THR A 210 -26.68 6.80 -17.57
C THR A 210 -25.36 6.05 -17.35
N GLU A 211 -24.37 6.36 -18.16
CA GLU A 211 -23.01 5.85 -18.01
C GLU A 211 -22.21 6.68 -17.00
N ALA A 212 -21.16 6.08 -16.41
CA ALA A 212 -20.31 6.77 -15.44
C ALA A 212 -19.69 8.05 -16.03
N GLY A 213 -19.24 7.98 -17.28
CA GLY A 213 -18.65 9.10 -18.03
C GLY A 213 -19.59 10.25 -18.36
N ASP A 214 -20.90 10.06 -18.27
CA ASP A 214 -21.89 11.13 -18.48
C ASP A 214 -21.89 12.12 -17.31
N ILE A 215 -21.69 11.60 -16.10
CA ILE A 215 -21.77 12.36 -14.86
C ILE A 215 -20.40 12.72 -14.30
N PHE A 216 -19.45 11.79 -14.41
CA PHE A 216 -18.10 11.97 -13.88
C PHE A 216 -17.06 12.13 -15.00
N GLU A 217 -16.04 12.91 -14.70
CA GLU A 217 -14.82 13.03 -15.51
C GLU A 217 -13.66 12.50 -14.66
N PHE A 218 -12.94 11.50 -15.20
CA PHE A 218 -11.81 10.87 -14.53
C PHE A 218 -10.52 11.28 -15.21
N ASN A 219 -9.67 12.01 -14.50
CA ASN A 219 -8.35 12.41 -14.94
C ASN A 219 -7.28 11.66 -14.16
N VAL A 220 -6.42 10.95 -14.88
CA VAL A 220 -5.44 10.03 -14.28
C VAL A 220 -4.03 10.53 -14.53
N THR A 221 -3.23 10.55 -13.46
CA THR A 221 -1.79 10.85 -13.50
C THR A 221 -1.03 9.74 -12.79
N PHE A 222 0.19 9.44 -13.24
CA PHE A 222 1.00 8.41 -12.62
C PHE A 222 2.46 8.88 -12.49
N LEU A 223 2.90 9.12 -11.26
CA LEU A 223 4.21 9.67 -10.94
C LEU A 223 5.09 8.62 -10.25
N GLU A 224 6.37 8.58 -10.63
CA GLU A 224 7.42 7.89 -9.90
C GLU A 224 8.30 8.89 -9.14
N LEU A 225 8.59 8.60 -7.87
CA LEU A 225 9.49 9.39 -7.05
C LEU A 225 10.67 8.52 -6.57
N LEU A 226 11.85 8.78 -7.12
CA LEU A 226 13.12 8.14 -6.77
C LEU A 226 14.01 9.14 -6.03
N GLY A 227 14.15 8.98 -4.72
CA GLY A 227 14.85 9.95 -3.88
C GLY A 227 14.25 11.36 -4.00
N LYS A 228 14.98 12.28 -4.65
CA LYS A 228 14.52 13.65 -4.93
C LYS A 228 14.00 13.87 -6.34
N HIS A 229 14.08 12.86 -7.20
CA HIS A 229 13.71 12.95 -8.60
C HIS A 229 12.31 12.42 -8.81
N ALA A 230 11.44 13.22 -9.38
CA ALA A 230 10.10 12.81 -9.78
C ALA A 230 10.03 12.75 -11.30
N THR A 231 9.42 11.70 -11.84
CA THR A 231 9.22 11.47 -13.28
C THR A 231 7.78 11.06 -13.55
N ASP A 232 7.32 11.27 -14.77
CA ASP A 232 5.99 10.88 -15.22
C ASP A 232 6.04 9.48 -15.83
N LEU A 233 5.28 8.52 -15.27
CA LEU A 233 5.21 7.16 -15.80
C LEU A 233 4.33 7.06 -17.06
N LEU A 234 3.53 8.07 -17.36
CA LEU A 234 2.73 8.13 -18.59
C LEU A 234 3.53 8.69 -19.77
N GLU A 235 4.67 9.36 -19.51
CA GLU A 235 5.55 9.89 -20.56
C GLU A 235 6.17 8.73 -21.35
N SER A 236 5.87 8.69 -22.64
CA SER A 236 6.53 7.78 -23.58
C SER A 236 7.75 8.50 -24.18
N THR A 237 8.95 7.95 -24.02
CA THR A 237 10.18 8.48 -24.60
C THR A 237 10.91 7.39 -25.38
N GLU A 238 11.44 7.77 -26.54
CA GLU A 238 12.35 6.96 -27.34
C GLU A 238 13.83 7.24 -27.00
N GLU A 239 14.09 8.34 -26.28
CA GLU A 239 15.43 8.68 -25.84
C GLU A 239 15.90 7.75 -24.72
N VAL A 240 17.10 7.23 -24.89
CA VAL A 240 17.76 6.38 -23.89
C VAL A 240 19.11 6.98 -23.52
N ASP A 241 19.50 6.83 -22.24
CA ASP A 241 20.83 7.20 -21.76
C ASP A 241 21.92 6.21 -22.26
N ALA A 242 23.19 6.50 -21.94
CA ALA A 242 24.32 5.64 -22.34
C ALA A 242 24.22 4.19 -21.77
N GLN A 243 23.37 3.96 -20.79
CA GLN A 243 23.10 2.67 -20.16
C GLN A 243 21.84 2.00 -20.72
N GLY A 244 21.13 2.63 -21.69
CA GLY A 244 19.90 2.12 -22.29
C GLY A 244 18.64 2.42 -21.51
N ASN A 245 18.67 3.25 -20.46
CA ASN A 245 17.49 3.63 -19.69
C ASN A 245 16.69 4.72 -20.39
N PRO A 246 15.34 4.69 -20.37
CA PRO A 246 14.51 5.77 -20.89
C PRO A 246 14.82 7.09 -20.18
N VAL A 247 15.10 8.13 -20.92
CA VAL A 247 15.30 9.49 -20.39
C VAL A 247 13.94 10.16 -20.27
N ARG A 248 13.43 10.33 -19.06
CA ARG A 248 12.18 11.02 -18.78
C ARG A 248 12.42 12.41 -18.21
N THR A 249 11.48 13.30 -18.47
CA THR A 249 11.52 14.67 -17.98
C THR A 249 11.41 14.71 -16.45
N ALA A 250 12.32 15.44 -15.81
CA ALA A 250 12.26 15.64 -14.37
C ALA A 250 11.09 16.56 -13.99
N ILE A 251 10.20 16.08 -13.13
CA ILE A 251 9.02 16.82 -12.69
C ILE A 251 9.32 17.60 -11.39
N ALA A 252 8.98 18.90 -11.40
CA ALA A 252 9.10 19.73 -10.21
C ALA A 252 7.89 19.53 -9.28
N VAL A 253 8.14 19.04 -8.05
CA VAL A 253 7.14 18.97 -6.99
C VAL A 253 7.32 20.17 -6.08
N ARG A 254 6.41 21.14 -6.17
CA ARG A 254 6.44 22.41 -5.43
C ARG A 254 5.03 22.84 -5.06
N GLU A 255 4.92 23.59 -3.98
CA GLU A 255 3.70 24.28 -3.58
C GLU A 255 3.60 25.61 -4.37
N ASP A 256 2.43 25.92 -4.92
CA ASP A 256 2.16 27.18 -5.61
C ASP A 256 1.83 28.29 -4.60
N LYS A 257 1.60 29.52 -5.09
CA LYS A 257 1.30 30.69 -4.25
C LYS A 257 -0.04 30.61 -3.50
N VAL A 258 -0.90 29.69 -3.93
CA VAL A 258 -2.23 29.45 -3.32
C VAL A 258 -2.20 28.27 -2.36
N GLY A 259 -1.04 27.61 -2.27
CA GLY A 259 -0.86 26.48 -1.37
C GLY A 259 -1.16 25.11 -2.02
N ASN A 260 -1.36 25.01 -3.32
CA ASN A 260 -1.59 23.73 -4.00
C ASN A 260 -0.28 23.07 -4.40
N VAL A 261 -0.24 21.74 -4.28
CA VAL A 261 0.86 20.92 -4.81
C VAL A 261 0.36 20.18 -6.05
N ARG A 262 0.63 20.76 -7.22
CA ARG A 262 0.21 20.23 -8.53
C ARG A 262 1.43 20.08 -9.43
N PRO A 263 2.10 18.90 -9.43
CA PRO A 263 3.18 18.65 -10.38
C PRO A 263 2.62 18.67 -11.81
N ASN A 264 3.40 19.18 -12.76
CA ASN A 264 3.01 19.20 -14.17
C ASN A 264 3.21 17.80 -14.78
N LEU A 265 2.18 16.98 -14.71
CA LEU A 265 2.13 15.61 -15.20
C LEU A 265 1.22 15.51 -16.41
N ILE A 266 1.45 14.50 -17.24
CA ILE A 266 0.50 14.08 -18.25
C ILE A 266 -0.76 13.60 -17.54
N SER A 267 -1.88 14.23 -17.89
CA SER A 267 -3.19 13.87 -17.36
C SER A 267 -4.00 13.20 -18.48
N SER A 268 -4.35 11.94 -18.28
CA SER A 268 -5.13 11.16 -19.23
C SER A 268 -6.59 11.13 -18.80
N LEU A 269 -7.47 11.60 -19.71
CA LEU A 269 -8.92 11.50 -19.53
C LEU A 269 -9.36 10.06 -19.82
N ILE A 270 -9.94 9.40 -18.83
CA ILE A 270 -10.40 8.02 -18.90
C ILE A 270 -11.92 7.97 -18.85
N ARG A 271 -12.51 7.09 -19.69
CA ARG A 271 -13.98 6.96 -19.83
C ARG A 271 -14.49 5.59 -19.44
N THR A 272 -13.63 4.56 -19.51
CA THR A 272 -14.01 3.17 -19.20
C THR A 272 -13.01 2.51 -18.27
N SER A 273 -13.41 1.39 -17.65
CA SER A 273 -12.54 0.57 -16.81
C SER A 273 -11.38 -0.02 -17.60
N GLU A 274 -11.63 -0.43 -18.84
CA GLU A 274 -10.63 -1.00 -19.74
C GLU A 274 -9.53 0.02 -20.08
N GLU A 275 -9.92 1.27 -20.41
CA GLU A 275 -8.95 2.36 -20.64
C GLU A 275 -8.09 2.63 -19.40
N LEU A 276 -8.67 2.54 -18.19
CA LEU A 276 -7.92 2.70 -16.94
C LEU A 276 -6.96 1.54 -16.71
N GLU A 277 -7.38 0.30 -16.93
CA GLU A 277 -6.53 -0.88 -16.82
C GLU A 277 -5.36 -0.85 -17.81
N GLU A 278 -5.61 -0.48 -19.08
CA GLU A 278 -4.57 -0.33 -20.09
C GLU A 278 -3.54 0.74 -19.69
N LEU A 279 -4.01 1.88 -19.17
CA LEU A 279 -3.14 2.96 -18.71
C LEU A 279 -2.28 2.52 -17.52
N ILE A 280 -2.86 1.83 -16.54
CA ILE A 280 -2.15 1.26 -15.38
C ILE A 280 -1.08 0.28 -15.88
N ASN A 281 -1.45 -0.68 -16.72
CA ASN A 281 -0.52 -1.69 -17.26
C ASN A 281 0.66 -1.02 -18.00
N LYS A 282 0.38 -0.01 -18.82
CA LYS A 282 1.42 0.76 -19.52
C LYS A 282 2.38 1.43 -18.53
N ALA A 283 1.87 2.12 -17.52
CA ALA A 283 2.68 2.81 -16.52
C ALA A 283 3.53 1.83 -15.69
N LEU A 284 2.95 0.71 -15.28
CA LEU A 284 3.67 -0.36 -14.56
C LEU A 284 4.75 -0.99 -15.44
N SER A 285 4.50 -1.21 -16.73
CA SER A 285 5.53 -1.70 -17.67
C SER A 285 6.71 -0.73 -17.78
N HIS A 286 6.43 0.58 -17.83
CA HIS A 286 7.46 1.62 -17.83
C HIS A 286 8.29 1.62 -16.54
N ARG A 287 7.64 1.41 -15.38
CA ARG A 287 8.33 1.28 -14.08
C ARG A 287 9.22 0.04 -14.04
N ARG A 288 8.73 -1.13 -14.50
CA ARG A 288 9.49 -2.41 -14.55
C ARG A 288 10.70 -2.31 -15.48
N THR A 289 10.57 -1.70 -16.65
CA THR A 289 11.68 -1.51 -17.59
C THR A 289 12.79 -0.66 -16.97
N SER A 290 12.44 0.41 -16.27
CA SER A 290 13.40 1.23 -15.53
C SER A 290 14.06 0.43 -14.39
N ALA A 291 13.35 -0.52 -13.77
CA ALA A 291 13.83 -1.37 -12.68
C ALA A 291 14.85 -2.42 -13.15
N THR A 292 14.61 -3.09 -14.26
CA THR A 292 15.51 -4.14 -14.79
C THR A 292 16.87 -3.58 -15.20
N LEU A 293 16.91 -2.33 -15.69
CA LEU A 293 18.13 -1.66 -16.15
C LEU A 293 18.96 -1.06 -14.99
N ARG A 294 18.35 -0.81 -13.81
CA ARG A 294 18.98 -0.16 -12.63
C ARG A 294 19.04 -1.01 -11.36
N ASN A 295 19.09 -2.34 -11.44
CA ASN A 295 19.12 -3.24 -10.27
C ASN A 295 18.00 -2.98 -9.26
N ALA A 296 16.81 -3.52 -9.52
CA ALA A 296 15.63 -3.52 -8.62
C ALA A 296 15.13 -2.12 -8.18
N THR A 297 14.93 -1.20 -9.12
CA THR A 297 14.51 0.19 -8.84
C THR A 297 13.12 0.27 -8.19
N SER A 298 12.21 -0.68 -8.44
CA SER A 298 10.87 -0.70 -7.81
C SER A 298 10.91 -0.75 -6.29
N SER A 299 11.94 -1.38 -5.70
CA SER A 299 12.15 -1.37 -4.24
C SER A 299 12.65 -0.02 -3.70
N ARG A 300 13.13 0.87 -4.57
CA ARG A 300 13.79 2.14 -4.22
C ARG A 300 13.01 3.37 -4.63
N SER A 301 11.92 3.23 -5.36
CA SER A 301 11.06 4.33 -5.79
C SER A 301 9.65 4.21 -5.22
N HIS A 302 9.00 5.36 -4.98
CA HIS A 302 7.57 5.41 -4.69
C HIS A 302 6.83 5.61 -6.00
N ALA A 303 5.73 4.87 -6.21
CA ALA A 303 4.82 5.07 -7.35
C ALA A 303 3.49 5.61 -6.83
N LEU A 304 2.99 6.68 -7.44
CA LEU A 304 1.75 7.36 -7.06
C LEU A 304 0.83 7.44 -8.28
N LEU A 305 -0.23 6.64 -8.25
CA LEU A 305 -1.36 6.74 -9.17
C LEU A 305 -2.39 7.68 -8.54
N THR A 306 -2.78 8.74 -9.23
CA THR A 306 -3.82 9.65 -8.76
C THR A 306 -4.95 9.72 -9.79
N ILE A 307 -6.17 9.45 -9.35
CA ILE A 307 -7.40 9.58 -10.12
C ILE A 307 -8.16 10.77 -9.56
N SER A 308 -8.23 11.85 -10.31
CA SER A 308 -9.04 13.04 -10.01
C SER A 308 -10.43 12.87 -10.60
N ILE A 309 -11.47 13.10 -9.80
CA ILE A 309 -12.86 12.81 -10.14
C ILE A 309 -13.67 14.09 -10.07
N LYS A 310 -14.12 14.59 -11.21
CA LYS A 310 -14.97 15.77 -11.30
C LYS A 310 -16.42 15.39 -11.58
N ASN A 311 -17.33 15.88 -10.74
CA ASN A 311 -18.76 15.70 -10.95
C ASN A 311 -19.28 16.80 -11.88
N LYS A 312 -19.73 16.44 -13.08
CA LYS A 312 -20.23 17.38 -14.10
C LYS A 312 -21.59 18.00 -13.74
N LEU A 313 -22.39 17.29 -12.90
CA LEU A 313 -23.67 17.82 -12.42
C LEU A 313 -23.48 18.84 -11.29
N LEU A 314 -22.32 18.86 -10.66
CA LEU A 314 -21.98 19.74 -9.54
C LEU A 314 -20.67 20.48 -9.83
N PRO A 315 -20.66 21.41 -10.81
CA PRO A 315 -19.42 22.03 -11.32
C PRO A 315 -18.66 22.86 -10.29
N TYR A 316 -19.32 23.25 -9.20
CA TYR A 316 -18.72 24.02 -8.09
C TYR A 316 -18.34 23.15 -6.89
N ALA A 317 -18.62 21.85 -6.92
CA ALA A 317 -18.14 20.92 -5.89
C ALA A 317 -16.64 20.68 -6.02
N ASP A 318 -16.02 20.37 -4.90
CA ASP A 318 -14.61 19.97 -4.90
C ASP A 318 -14.41 18.70 -5.73
N GLU A 319 -13.28 18.63 -6.45
CA GLU A 319 -12.88 17.42 -7.16
C GLU A 319 -12.49 16.34 -6.15
N GLY A 320 -13.10 15.17 -6.26
CA GLY A 320 -12.68 14.04 -5.49
C GLY A 320 -11.33 13.50 -5.99
N GLN A 321 -10.59 12.86 -5.10
CA GLN A 321 -9.31 12.26 -5.44
C GLN A 321 -9.19 10.86 -4.85
N LEU A 322 -8.68 9.94 -5.66
CA LEU A 322 -8.25 8.62 -5.22
C LEU A 322 -6.76 8.47 -5.50
N ILE A 323 -5.97 8.28 -4.45
CA ILE A 323 -4.51 8.21 -4.51
C ILE A 323 -4.06 6.82 -4.07
N LEU A 324 -3.42 6.07 -4.98
CA LEU A 324 -2.86 4.75 -4.70
C LEU A 324 -1.34 4.86 -4.73
N VAL A 325 -0.69 4.35 -3.68
CA VAL A 325 0.74 4.54 -3.48
C VAL A 325 1.45 3.24 -3.15
N ASP A 326 2.30 2.78 -4.06
CA ASP A 326 3.29 1.74 -3.79
C ASP A 326 4.57 2.41 -3.29
N LEU A 327 4.86 2.27 -2.00
CA LEU A 327 6.01 2.91 -1.37
C LEU A 327 7.30 2.10 -1.58
N ALA A 328 8.43 2.78 -1.66
CA ALA A 328 9.76 2.18 -1.60
C ALA A 328 9.94 1.31 -0.36
N GLY A 329 10.91 0.39 -0.40
CA GLY A 329 11.25 -0.47 0.73
C GLY A 329 11.62 0.32 1.99
N SER A 330 11.17 -0.16 3.15
CA SER A 330 11.36 0.51 4.45
C SER A 330 12.57 -0.01 5.23
N GLU A 331 13.34 -0.93 4.67
CA GLU A 331 14.53 -1.52 5.28
C GLU A 331 15.67 -0.50 5.41
N ARG A 332 16.56 -0.75 6.38
CA ARG A 332 17.80 0.01 6.55
C ARG A 332 18.93 -0.72 5.84
N HIS A 333 19.58 -0.03 4.93
CA HIS A 333 20.76 -0.55 4.22
C HIS A 333 22.04 -0.38 5.07
N GLU A 334 22.13 -1.05 6.22
CA GLU A 334 23.34 -0.98 7.06
C GLU A 334 24.42 -2.00 6.66
N ASP A 335 24.08 -3.04 5.88
CA ASP A 335 24.93 -4.22 5.71
C ASP A 335 25.54 -4.41 4.31
N SER A 336 25.35 -3.52 3.35
CA SER A 336 25.88 -3.72 2.00
C SER A 336 27.12 -2.87 1.73
N LYS A 337 28.29 -3.51 1.84
CA LYS A 337 29.61 -2.90 1.62
C LYS A 337 29.94 -2.57 0.15
N ASP A 338 29.09 -3.00 -0.80
CA ASP A 338 29.34 -2.94 -2.24
C ASP A 338 28.37 -2.00 -3.00
N HIS A 339 27.68 -1.08 -2.32
CA HIS A 339 26.76 -0.17 -3.00
C HIS A 339 27.47 1.10 -3.51
N ASP A 340 27.18 1.45 -4.76
CA ASP A 340 27.52 2.72 -5.36
C ASP A 340 26.98 3.88 -4.49
N LYS A 341 27.76 4.96 -4.41
CA LYS A 341 27.45 6.16 -3.61
C LYS A 341 26.06 6.73 -3.91
N GLN A 342 25.63 6.68 -5.17
CA GLN A 342 24.31 7.14 -5.61
C GLN A 342 23.20 6.29 -4.99
N CYS A 343 23.37 4.97 -4.97
CA CYS A 343 22.41 4.02 -4.38
C CYS A 343 22.21 4.27 -2.87
N MET A 344 23.28 4.60 -2.16
CA MET A 344 23.22 4.96 -0.74
C MET A 344 22.49 6.29 -0.49
N GLU A 345 22.67 7.29 -1.37
CA GLU A 345 21.93 8.55 -1.29
C GLU A 345 20.44 8.37 -1.54
N GLU A 346 20.06 7.59 -2.56
CA GLU A 346 18.65 7.25 -2.85
C GLU A 346 17.99 6.52 -1.68
N ALA A 347 18.64 5.52 -1.11
CA ALA A 347 18.16 4.79 0.06
C ALA A 347 17.97 5.70 1.29
N ARG A 348 18.89 6.62 1.52
CA ARG A 348 18.78 7.59 2.63
C ARG A 348 17.61 8.56 2.41
N ASP A 349 17.43 9.05 1.19
CA ASP A 349 16.32 9.96 0.86
C ASP A 349 14.96 9.24 0.98
N ASN A 350 14.87 7.98 0.56
CA ASN A 350 13.67 7.15 0.72
C ASN A 350 13.34 6.93 2.20
N ASN A 351 14.32 6.51 3.01
CA ASN A 351 14.12 6.32 4.45
C ASN A 351 13.67 7.61 5.15
N LYS A 352 14.24 8.76 4.74
CA LYS A 352 13.80 10.07 5.23
C LYS A 352 12.36 10.37 4.82
N SER A 353 11.97 10.06 3.57
CA SER A 353 10.60 10.28 3.09
C SER A 353 9.59 9.44 3.87
N LEU A 354 9.89 8.16 4.11
CA LEU A 354 9.05 7.24 4.87
C LEU A 354 8.97 7.64 6.36
N MET A 355 10.06 8.12 6.95
CA MET A 355 10.05 8.64 8.33
C MET A 355 9.12 9.84 8.46
N ASN A 356 9.21 10.82 7.54
CA ASN A 356 8.33 11.99 7.55
C ASN A 356 6.86 11.61 7.28
N LEU A 357 6.60 10.60 6.43
CA LEU A 357 5.26 10.07 6.23
C LEU A 357 4.68 9.49 7.53
N LYS A 358 5.48 8.70 8.27
CA LYS A 358 5.07 8.18 9.59
C LYS A 358 4.75 9.31 10.57
N GLU A 359 5.52 10.39 10.58
CA GLU A 359 5.26 11.56 11.43
C GLU A 359 3.95 12.24 11.05
N CYS A 360 3.66 12.43 9.76
CA CYS A 360 2.39 12.98 9.29
C CYS A 360 1.20 12.11 9.70
N VAL A 361 1.30 10.78 9.52
CA VAL A 361 0.25 9.82 9.91
C VAL A 361 0.01 9.85 11.42
N ARG A 362 1.08 9.83 12.23
CA ARG A 362 0.96 9.93 13.70
C ARG A 362 0.33 11.25 14.15
N ALA A 363 0.74 12.36 13.54
CA ALA A 363 0.18 13.68 13.86
C ALA A 363 -1.31 13.73 13.51
N LYS A 364 -1.73 13.17 12.36
CA LYS A 364 -3.14 13.09 11.98
C LYS A 364 -3.93 12.20 12.94
N ALA A 365 -3.42 11.03 13.29
CA ALA A 365 -4.08 10.14 14.24
C ALA A 365 -4.20 10.75 15.64
N LYS A 366 -3.16 11.47 16.09
CA LYS A 366 -3.20 12.19 17.37
C LYS A 366 -4.25 13.30 17.38
N MET A 367 -4.38 14.06 16.30
CA MET A 367 -5.40 15.11 16.17
C MET A 367 -6.82 14.54 16.23
N ALA A 368 -7.05 13.35 15.70
CA ALA A 368 -8.36 12.69 15.77
C ALA A 368 -8.69 12.16 17.18
N ALA A 369 -7.68 11.93 18.03
CA ALA A 369 -7.84 11.39 19.39
C ALA A 369 -7.84 12.45 20.50
N GLU A 370 -7.28 13.63 20.26
CA GLU A 370 -7.09 14.69 21.26
C GLU A 370 -7.73 16.00 20.79
N ASP A 371 -8.45 16.69 21.68
CA ASP A 371 -8.94 18.05 21.44
C ASP A 371 -7.77 19.04 21.50
N GLY A 372 -7.13 19.31 20.35
CA GLY A 372 -6.03 20.25 20.27
C GLY A 372 -5.46 20.41 18.87
N PHE A 373 -4.79 21.55 18.63
CA PHE A 373 -4.10 21.78 17.36
C PHE A 373 -2.80 20.94 17.32
N VAL A 374 -2.68 20.05 16.34
CA VAL A 374 -1.48 19.28 16.06
C VAL A 374 -0.93 19.71 14.69
N HIS A 375 0.31 20.21 14.66
CA HIS A 375 0.96 20.53 13.40
C HIS A 375 1.34 19.26 12.66
N ILE A 376 0.88 19.10 11.41
CA ILE A 376 1.25 17.99 10.53
C ILE A 376 2.35 18.45 9.56
N PRO A 377 3.58 17.90 9.64
CA PRO A 377 4.74 18.40 8.89
C PRO A 377 4.78 17.90 7.43
N TRP A 378 3.69 18.02 6.68
CA TRP A 378 3.60 17.50 5.30
C TRP A 378 4.54 18.20 4.30
N ARG A 379 5.03 19.41 4.59
CA ARG A 379 6.01 20.14 3.75
C ARG A 379 7.44 19.59 3.86
N SER A 380 7.69 18.56 4.67
CA SER A 380 9.03 18.06 4.98
C SER A 380 9.76 17.39 3.81
N ASN A 381 9.03 16.81 2.85
CA ASN A 381 9.59 16.22 1.64
C ASN A 381 8.57 16.14 0.51
N LYS A 382 9.03 15.75 -0.70
CA LYS A 382 8.18 15.66 -1.88
C LYS A 382 7.04 14.63 -1.75
N LEU A 383 7.28 13.47 -1.13
CA LEU A 383 6.25 12.46 -0.91
C LEU A 383 5.10 13.00 -0.05
N THR A 384 5.42 13.59 1.10
CA THR A 384 4.40 14.15 1.99
C THR A 384 3.72 15.40 1.42
N MET A 385 4.42 16.16 0.55
CA MET A 385 3.81 17.25 -0.23
C MET A 385 2.79 16.72 -1.25
N LEU A 386 3.10 15.64 -1.98
CA LEU A 386 2.17 15.01 -2.93
C LEU A 386 0.94 14.43 -2.21
N LEU A 387 1.10 14.01 -0.97
CA LEU A 387 0.04 13.49 -0.10
C LEU A 387 -0.63 14.60 0.74
N LYS A 388 -0.36 15.87 0.46
CA LYS A 388 -1.02 17.01 1.13
C LYS A 388 -2.53 16.83 1.27
N PRO A 389 -3.30 16.43 0.25
CA PRO A 389 -4.75 16.33 0.35
C PRO A 389 -5.26 15.46 1.50
N ILE A 390 -4.43 14.51 1.98
CA ILE A 390 -4.76 13.65 3.11
C ILE A 390 -4.44 14.32 4.44
N PHE A 391 -3.40 15.16 4.48
CA PHE A 391 -2.83 15.73 5.71
C PHE A 391 -3.25 17.18 5.96
N ASP A 392 -3.90 17.81 4.99
CA ASP A 392 -4.33 19.21 5.09
C ASP A 392 -5.57 19.32 5.99
N ILE A 393 -5.34 19.76 7.21
CA ILE A 393 -6.39 19.97 8.21
C ILE A 393 -7.24 21.23 7.93
N GLU A 394 -6.75 22.15 7.11
CA GLU A 394 -7.48 23.34 6.70
C GLU A 394 -8.44 23.03 5.55
N SER A 395 -8.27 21.90 4.88
CA SER A 395 -9.16 21.44 3.82
C SER A 395 -10.52 21.07 4.40
N ARG A 396 -11.57 21.52 3.71
CA ARG A 396 -12.96 21.12 4.02
C ARG A 396 -13.31 19.77 3.42
N GLN A 397 -12.46 19.22 2.54
CA GLN A 397 -12.67 17.92 1.93
C GLN A 397 -12.48 16.81 2.97
N PRO A 398 -13.46 15.92 3.14
CA PRO A 398 -13.26 14.75 3.97
C PRO A 398 -12.19 13.85 3.35
N SER A 399 -11.31 13.30 4.16
CA SER A 399 -10.23 12.43 3.68
C SER A 399 -10.14 11.15 4.48
N ARG A 400 -9.78 10.04 3.81
CA ARG A 400 -9.54 8.74 4.43
C ARG A 400 -8.29 8.09 3.87
N ALA A 401 -7.45 7.57 4.75
CA ALA A 401 -6.24 6.86 4.40
C ALA A 401 -6.32 5.40 4.87
N MET A 402 -6.10 4.47 3.95
CA MET A 402 -5.89 3.05 4.21
C MET A 402 -4.41 2.74 4.09
N ILE A 403 -3.78 2.24 5.14
CA ILE A 403 -2.37 1.86 5.15
C ILE A 403 -2.28 0.35 5.28
N ILE A 404 -1.81 -0.32 4.23
CA ILE A 404 -1.54 -1.76 4.25
C ILE A 404 -0.05 -1.95 4.56
N ALA A 405 0.25 -2.28 5.80
CA ALA A 405 1.60 -2.52 6.28
C ALA A 405 2.01 -3.98 6.02
N HIS A 406 2.87 -4.18 5.03
CA HIS A 406 3.38 -5.49 4.65
C HIS A 406 4.55 -5.89 5.53
N VAL A 407 4.44 -7.07 6.13
CA VAL A 407 5.44 -7.63 7.03
C VAL A 407 6.00 -8.92 6.42
N SER A 408 7.33 -9.02 6.33
CA SER A 408 7.96 -10.24 5.82
C SER A 408 7.71 -11.42 6.77
N PRO A 409 7.37 -12.60 6.25
CA PRO A 409 7.18 -13.78 7.06
C PRO A 409 8.49 -14.38 7.60
N HIS A 410 9.67 -13.97 7.08
CA HIS A 410 10.95 -14.53 7.49
C HIS A 410 11.36 -14.07 8.88
N ILE A 411 11.83 -15.00 9.72
CA ILE A 411 12.26 -14.71 11.08
C ILE A 411 13.47 -13.75 11.13
N GLN A 412 14.36 -13.82 10.14
CA GLN A 412 15.51 -12.91 10.04
C GLN A 412 15.11 -11.46 9.83
N ASP A 413 13.95 -11.23 9.20
CA ASP A 413 13.43 -9.90 8.88
C ASP A 413 12.60 -9.32 10.04
N SER A 414 12.22 -10.14 11.02
CA SER A 414 11.40 -9.72 12.16
C SER A 414 12.09 -8.68 13.08
N VAL A 415 13.40 -8.49 12.94
CA VAL A 415 14.16 -7.45 13.64
C VAL A 415 13.91 -6.06 13.03
N HIS A 416 13.57 -6.01 11.74
CA HIS A 416 13.36 -4.78 10.96
C HIS A 416 11.88 -4.47 10.70
N SER A 417 10.99 -5.41 11.03
CA SER A 417 9.53 -5.30 10.85
C SER A 417 8.82 -4.52 11.94
#